data_228dd7fd4d9e3e08f47cb2ef9a033c43
#
_entry.id   228dd7fd4d9e3e08f47cb2ef9a033c43
#
_cell.length_a   1.000
_cell.length_b   1.000
_cell.length_c   1.000
_cell.angle_alpha   90.00
_cell.angle_beta   90.00
_cell.angle_gamma   90.00
#
_symmetry.space_group_name_H-M   'P 1'
#
loop_
_entity.id
_entity.type
_entity.pdbx_description
1 polymer ?
#
loop_
_entity_poly.entity_id
_entity_poly.type
_entity_poly.pdbx_seq_one_letter_code
_entity_poly.pdbx_strand_id
1 'polypeptide(L)'
;MYRLFGIFAILTLLCISSTSGHDINYQFTSISVAEGLSQSTAQSILLDKKGKLWIGTKNGLNSYTGQNLKIFKSHPNDRYSLPSNHIIHLTQDSLNDIWISTRQGMVRYDETHGNFIPFNHDIIYSSLCINGGVLFGSENRIYKYDYQKRSFKAVCITPKGATDSDITKYRVQRIIAVSPKEVLIVTRRDGIYILNYPNMQLKRFFSCPNNILQGACLASNGYIYLSFWGQGLFCYEKTGKLIKQYTSNNSGLTNNYVLDIIEKKGYLWLATDGGGINRLELRNEKFSNLYHIAGDENSLPVNSITVLYKDSNECLWAGSVRGGVFNIKESYIRTYKDCPLGYNNGLSEKSVTSFYEEANGKLWIGTDGGGINLYDPQTGNFKHFSSTYGDKVISIAPVSEKELMVSVYTKGLFLFEKNTGIYRPFVIINDSINFRQCFYGYLPRAHRVTENKIYILSKELWVYNINNKKFSPIKNDNNYQLQASVIAYCDKKISLAMNGNKVFRIINKNDSIDLLFQLDEKEVISAIDYDGINKIWVGTTTGMGYYDEVI
;
A
#
# COMPACT_ATOMS: atom_id res chain seq x y z
N MET A 1 41.03 37.54 7.42
CA MET A 1 40.89 36.08 7.27
C MET A 1 39.76 35.46 8.12
N TYR A 2 39.11 36.17 9.04
CA TYR A 2 38.04 35.67 9.92
C TYR A 2 36.59 35.92 9.40
N ARG A 3 36.41 36.62 8.29
CA ARG A 3 35.08 36.88 7.71
C ARG A 3 34.65 35.88 6.62
N LEU A 4 35.57 35.08 6.07
CA LEU A 4 35.26 34.05 5.07
C LEU A 4 34.85 32.68 5.69
N PHE A 5 35.24 32.42 6.95
CA PHE A 5 34.85 31.19 7.65
C PHE A 5 33.40 31.21 8.15
N GLY A 6 32.83 32.38 8.42
CA GLY A 6 31.45 32.53 8.89
C GLY A 6 30.40 32.25 7.79
N ILE A 7 30.74 32.57 6.54
CA ILE A 7 29.80 32.37 5.39
C ILE A 7 29.78 30.90 4.93
N PHE A 8 30.91 30.20 5.05
CA PHE A 8 30.97 28.77 4.73
C PHE A 8 30.26 27.90 5.78
N ALA A 9 30.28 28.28 7.06
CA ALA A 9 29.56 27.57 8.12
C ALA A 9 28.04 27.78 8.05
N ILE A 10 27.58 28.94 7.55
CA ILE A 10 26.13 29.21 7.35
C ILE A 10 25.59 28.51 6.09
N LEU A 11 26.42 28.40 5.04
CA LEU A 11 26.03 27.66 3.81
C LEU A 11 25.99 26.11 4.02
N THR A 12 26.83 25.58 4.92
CA THR A 12 26.76 24.14 5.28
C THR A 12 25.63 23.81 6.26
N LEU A 13 25.14 24.78 7.04
CA LEU A 13 23.95 24.58 7.90
C LEU A 13 22.63 24.72 7.14
N LEU A 14 22.62 25.37 5.99
CA LEU A 14 21.41 25.48 5.13
C LEU A 14 21.21 24.28 4.19
N CYS A 15 22.19 23.39 4.06
CA CYS A 15 22.07 22.12 3.31
C CYS A 15 21.66 20.92 4.17
N ILE A 16 21.38 21.09 5.47
CA ILE A 16 20.90 20.02 6.37
C ILE A 16 19.42 20.25 6.75
N SER A 17 18.65 20.86 5.89
CA SER A 17 17.22 20.96 6.13
C SER A 17 16.43 20.40 4.98
N SER A 18 15.77 19.35 5.29
CA SER A 18 14.77 18.56 4.56
C SER A 18 15.28 17.33 3.81
N THR A 19 15.81 16.35 4.52
CA THR A 19 15.31 15.02 4.29
C THR A 19 13.88 15.00 4.86
N SER A 20 12.92 15.49 4.11
CA SER A 20 11.53 15.06 4.27
C SER A 20 11.60 13.56 4.04
N GLY A 21 11.55 12.79 5.13
CA GLY A 21 11.36 11.36 5.01
C GLY A 21 10.12 11.20 4.13
N HIS A 22 10.29 10.63 2.95
CA HIS A 22 9.15 10.26 2.13
C HIS A 22 8.27 9.41 3.02
N ASP A 23 7.06 9.87 3.31
CA ASP A 23 6.07 9.07 4.02
C ASP A 23 5.91 7.79 3.23
N ILE A 24 6.34 6.68 3.83
CA ILE A 24 6.27 5.36 3.20
C ILE A 24 4.79 5.03 3.04
N ASN A 25 4.32 5.01 1.81
CA ASN A 25 2.98 4.53 1.49
C ASN A 25 2.94 3.01 1.59
N TYR A 26 1.78 2.48 1.92
CA TYR A 26 1.55 1.05 1.98
C TYR A 26 0.47 0.66 0.98
N GLN A 27 0.69 -0.46 0.31
CA GLN A 27 -0.32 -1.12 -0.52
C GLN A 27 -0.77 -2.41 0.14
N PHE A 28 -2.06 -2.67 0.08
CA PHE A 28 -2.70 -3.83 0.69
C PHE A 28 -3.35 -4.69 -0.40
N THR A 29 -2.93 -5.96 -0.48
CA THR A 29 -3.56 -6.93 -1.38
C THR A 29 -4.27 -7.96 -0.53
N SER A 30 -5.60 -7.99 -0.59
CA SER A 30 -6.45 -8.82 0.27
C SER A 30 -6.80 -10.15 -0.39
N ILE A 31 -6.95 -11.17 0.44
CA ILE A 31 -7.55 -12.47 0.13
C ILE A 31 -8.68 -12.66 1.15
N SER A 32 -9.90 -12.45 0.71
CA SER A 32 -11.11 -12.50 1.53
C SER A 32 -12.05 -13.62 1.09
N VAL A 33 -13.24 -13.63 1.62
CA VAL A 33 -14.30 -14.56 1.17
C VAL A 33 -14.71 -14.28 -0.27
N ALA A 34 -14.57 -13.03 -0.75
CA ALA A 34 -14.83 -12.68 -2.14
C ALA A 34 -13.87 -13.38 -3.12
N GLU A 35 -12.61 -13.57 -2.69
CA GLU A 35 -11.60 -14.32 -3.44
C GLU A 35 -11.68 -15.84 -3.18
N GLY A 36 -12.65 -16.30 -2.39
CA GLY A 36 -12.91 -17.71 -2.12
C GLY A 36 -12.38 -18.25 -0.80
N LEU A 37 -11.90 -17.42 0.12
CA LEU A 37 -11.46 -17.87 1.45
C LEU A 37 -12.60 -18.55 2.22
N SER A 38 -12.32 -19.65 2.89
CA SER A 38 -13.33 -20.47 3.59
C SER A 38 -14.07 -19.72 4.71
N GLN A 39 -13.45 -18.67 5.27
CA GLN A 39 -14.05 -17.81 6.31
C GLN A 39 -13.18 -16.55 6.51
N SER A 40 -13.82 -15.44 6.84
CA SER A 40 -13.19 -14.12 6.92
C SER A 40 -12.22 -13.91 8.11
N THR A 41 -12.25 -14.79 9.14
CA THR A 41 -11.35 -14.68 10.30
C THR A 41 -10.14 -15.57 10.13
N ALA A 42 -8.98 -14.96 9.87
CA ALA A 42 -7.72 -15.68 9.81
C ALA A 42 -7.09 -15.83 11.21
N GLN A 43 -6.62 -17.02 11.52
CA GLN A 43 -6.01 -17.37 12.82
C GLN A 43 -4.50 -17.61 12.71
N SER A 44 -4.05 -18.13 11.57
CA SER A 44 -2.65 -18.41 11.31
C SER A 44 -2.34 -18.27 9.82
N ILE A 45 -1.14 -17.81 9.51
CA ILE A 45 -0.66 -17.60 8.15
C ILE A 45 0.72 -18.23 8.04
N LEU A 46 0.99 -18.88 6.91
CA LEU A 46 2.29 -19.48 6.60
C LEU A 46 2.52 -19.41 5.09
N LEU A 47 3.61 -18.81 4.66
CA LEU A 47 4.12 -18.95 3.30
C LEU A 47 5.17 -20.07 3.29
N ASP A 48 4.90 -21.15 2.58
CA ASP A 48 5.85 -22.26 2.50
C ASP A 48 7.02 -21.96 1.55
N LYS A 49 8.07 -22.76 1.63
CA LYS A 49 9.26 -22.59 0.78
C LYS A 49 9.01 -22.77 -0.72
N LYS A 50 7.86 -23.31 -1.11
CA LYS A 50 7.42 -23.44 -2.51
C LYS A 50 6.61 -22.21 -2.98
N GLY A 51 6.41 -21.23 -2.11
CA GLY A 51 5.63 -20.02 -2.41
C GLY A 51 4.13 -20.17 -2.29
N LYS A 52 3.64 -21.29 -1.71
CA LYS A 52 2.22 -21.51 -1.44
C LYS A 52 1.84 -20.88 -0.10
N LEU A 53 0.84 -20.01 -0.08
CA LEU A 53 0.33 -19.39 1.12
C LEU A 53 -0.74 -20.29 1.76
N TRP A 54 -0.52 -20.67 3.01
CA TRP A 54 -1.43 -21.43 3.84
C TRP A 54 -2.13 -20.51 4.82
N ILE A 55 -3.46 -20.58 4.88
CA ILE A 55 -4.28 -19.71 5.74
C ILE A 55 -5.20 -20.59 6.57
N GLY A 56 -4.97 -20.56 7.88
CA GLY A 56 -5.82 -21.21 8.86
C GLY A 56 -6.97 -20.30 9.28
N THR A 57 -8.20 -20.78 9.15
CA THR A 57 -9.41 -20.08 9.58
C THR A 57 -10.16 -20.87 10.65
N LYS A 58 -11.23 -20.30 11.19
CA LYS A 58 -12.15 -21.05 12.07
C LYS A 58 -13.01 -22.08 11.32
N ASN A 59 -12.99 -22.05 9.99
CA ASN A 59 -13.82 -22.93 9.15
C ASN A 59 -13.06 -23.56 7.98
N GLY A 60 -11.84 -24.01 8.21
CA GLY A 60 -11.02 -24.77 7.28
C GLY A 60 -9.63 -24.23 7.09
N LEU A 61 -8.79 -25.04 6.46
CA LEU A 61 -7.47 -24.70 5.98
C LEU A 61 -7.58 -24.32 4.51
N ASN A 62 -6.91 -23.23 4.13
CA ASN A 62 -6.88 -22.77 2.75
C ASN A 62 -5.44 -22.76 2.26
N SER A 63 -5.20 -23.12 1.01
CA SER A 63 -3.94 -22.94 0.33
C SER A 63 -4.12 -22.10 -0.92
N TYR A 64 -3.28 -21.09 -1.10
CA TYR A 64 -3.34 -20.13 -2.19
C TYR A 64 -2.01 -20.07 -2.95
N THR A 65 -2.08 -20.15 -4.27
CA THR A 65 -0.91 -20.20 -5.17
C THR A 65 -0.75 -18.95 -6.04
N GLY A 66 -1.44 -17.86 -5.69
CA GLY A 66 -1.47 -16.62 -6.48
C GLY A 66 -2.66 -16.54 -7.46
N GLN A 67 -3.15 -17.69 -7.94
CA GLN A 67 -4.31 -17.77 -8.86
C GLN A 67 -5.43 -18.65 -8.33
N ASN A 68 -5.07 -19.76 -7.69
CA ASN A 68 -6.03 -20.76 -7.25
C ASN A 68 -6.05 -20.87 -5.72
N LEU A 69 -7.24 -20.90 -5.15
CA LEU A 69 -7.48 -21.12 -3.74
C LEU A 69 -8.15 -22.49 -3.54
N LYS A 70 -7.48 -23.37 -2.77
CA LYS A 70 -7.99 -24.69 -2.41
C LYS A 70 -8.35 -24.72 -0.93
N ILE A 71 -9.54 -25.24 -0.62
CA ILE A 71 -10.05 -25.36 0.75
C ILE A 71 -10.00 -26.80 1.19
N PHE A 72 -9.48 -27.03 2.41
CA PHE A 72 -9.49 -28.34 3.07
C PHE A 72 -10.42 -28.28 4.27
N LYS A 73 -11.24 -29.30 4.42
CA LYS A 73 -12.24 -29.45 5.48
C LYS A 73 -12.07 -30.77 6.23
N SER A 74 -12.63 -30.83 7.42
CA SER A 74 -12.82 -32.05 8.18
C SER A 74 -13.96 -32.87 7.60
N HIS A 75 -13.72 -34.15 7.44
CA HIS A 75 -14.73 -35.14 7.01
C HIS A 75 -14.82 -36.26 8.06
N PRO A 76 -15.94 -36.42 8.78
CA PRO A 76 -16.02 -37.32 9.93
C PRO A 76 -15.68 -38.79 9.65
N ASN A 77 -15.88 -39.22 8.42
CA ASN A 77 -15.63 -40.62 8.00
C ASN A 77 -14.28 -40.81 7.28
N ASP A 78 -13.47 -39.78 7.18
CA ASP A 78 -12.17 -39.84 6.56
C ASP A 78 -11.06 -39.50 7.58
N ARG A 79 -10.35 -40.52 8.06
CA ARG A 79 -9.24 -40.39 9.02
C ARG A 79 -8.05 -39.60 8.48
N TYR A 80 -7.97 -39.41 7.17
CA TYR A 80 -6.94 -38.64 6.49
C TYR A 80 -7.35 -37.23 6.16
N SER A 81 -8.54 -36.80 6.57
CA SER A 81 -8.99 -35.42 6.54
C SER A 81 -8.50 -34.65 7.76
N LEU A 82 -8.76 -33.34 7.78
CA LEU A 82 -8.47 -32.51 8.97
C LEU A 82 -9.28 -33.01 10.18
N PRO A 83 -8.69 -33.11 11.39
CA PRO A 83 -9.44 -33.48 12.59
C PRO A 83 -10.55 -32.48 12.93
N SER A 84 -10.34 -31.20 12.64
CA SER A 84 -11.33 -30.13 12.86
C SER A 84 -11.14 -29.01 11.83
N ASN A 85 -12.25 -28.35 11.48
CA ASN A 85 -12.20 -27.15 10.63
C ASN A 85 -11.59 -25.93 11.31
N HIS A 86 -11.53 -25.91 12.64
CA HIS A 86 -10.94 -24.79 13.37
C HIS A 86 -9.41 -24.94 13.45
N ILE A 87 -8.72 -24.21 12.59
CA ILE A 87 -7.25 -24.19 12.53
C ILE A 87 -6.74 -23.21 13.60
N ILE A 88 -5.78 -23.66 14.40
CA ILE A 88 -5.17 -22.86 15.47
C ILE A 88 -3.82 -22.32 15.06
N HIS A 89 -2.94 -23.19 14.51
CA HIS A 89 -1.58 -22.82 14.20
C HIS A 89 -1.04 -23.59 12.99
N LEU A 90 -0.15 -22.95 12.24
CA LEU A 90 0.53 -23.48 11.06
C LEU A 90 2.03 -23.33 11.23
N THR A 91 2.80 -24.33 10.83
CA THR A 91 4.25 -24.20 10.74
C THR A 91 4.82 -25.11 9.66
N GLN A 92 5.97 -24.72 9.11
CA GLN A 92 6.76 -25.55 8.21
C GLN A 92 8.05 -25.92 8.93
N ASP A 93 8.45 -27.17 8.89
CA ASP A 93 9.70 -27.63 9.49
C ASP A 93 10.88 -27.55 8.51
N SER A 94 12.06 -28.00 8.97
CA SER A 94 13.30 -27.99 8.17
C SER A 94 13.28 -28.96 6.99
N LEU A 95 12.42 -29.99 7.03
CA LEU A 95 12.22 -30.95 5.95
C LEU A 95 11.12 -30.51 4.96
N ASN A 96 10.55 -29.33 5.17
CA ASN A 96 9.46 -28.71 4.41
C ASN A 96 8.11 -29.35 4.66
N ASP A 97 7.96 -30.20 5.67
CA ASP A 97 6.67 -30.71 6.09
C ASP A 97 5.80 -29.59 6.68
N ILE A 98 4.52 -29.55 6.29
CA ILE A 98 3.55 -28.58 6.83
C ILE A 98 2.80 -29.24 7.98
N TRP A 99 2.89 -28.62 9.15
CA TRP A 99 2.20 -29.06 10.36
C TRP A 99 1.02 -28.15 10.62
N ILE A 100 -0.13 -28.73 10.84
CA ILE A 100 -1.40 -28.05 11.03
C ILE A 100 -1.94 -28.43 12.40
N SER A 101 -2.08 -27.46 13.30
CA SER A 101 -2.78 -27.65 14.56
C SER A 101 -4.23 -27.24 14.40
N THR A 102 -5.12 -28.12 14.81
CA THR A 102 -6.56 -27.89 14.84
C THR A 102 -7.07 -27.94 16.29
N ARG A 103 -8.33 -27.63 16.49
CA ARG A 103 -8.94 -27.72 17.82
C ARG A 103 -9.08 -29.18 18.34
N GLN A 104 -8.85 -30.19 17.51
CA GLN A 104 -8.95 -31.60 17.85
C GLN A 104 -7.64 -32.37 17.59
N GLY A 105 -6.51 -31.66 17.62
CA GLY A 105 -5.19 -32.26 17.48
C GLY A 105 -4.39 -31.73 16.30
N MET A 106 -3.19 -32.26 16.16
CA MET A 106 -2.21 -31.87 15.17
C MET A 106 -2.04 -32.92 14.09
N VAL A 107 -1.96 -32.46 12.84
CA VAL A 107 -1.71 -33.29 11.65
C VAL A 107 -0.55 -32.73 10.85
N ARG A 108 0.07 -33.59 10.04
CA ARG A 108 1.03 -33.23 9.01
C ARG A 108 0.39 -33.40 7.62
N TYR A 109 0.56 -32.43 6.75
CA TYR A 109 0.11 -32.53 5.38
C TYR A 109 1.07 -33.39 4.56
N ASP A 110 0.54 -34.43 3.93
CA ASP A 110 1.24 -35.24 2.95
C ASP A 110 0.91 -34.72 1.56
N GLU A 111 1.83 -34.00 0.96
CA GLU A 111 1.64 -33.40 -0.35
C GLU A 111 1.54 -34.44 -1.47
N THR A 112 2.20 -35.59 -1.31
CA THR A 112 2.21 -36.66 -2.34
C THR A 112 0.82 -37.25 -2.54
N HIS A 113 0.10 -37.47 -1.44
CA HIS A 113 -1.25 -38.07 -1.46
C HIS A 113 -2.36 -37.03 -1.29
N GLY A 114 -2.01 -35.77 -0.97
CA GLY A 114 -2.97 -34.68 -0.74
C GLY A 114 -3.81 -34.84 0.52
N ASN A 115 -3.34 -35.62 1.51
CA ASN A 115 -4.06 -35.98 2.72
C ASN A 115 -3.34 -35.52 4.00
N PHE A 116 -3.95 -35.76 5.17
CA PHE A 116 -3.43 -35.36 6.47
C PHE A 116 -3.14 -36.57 7.34
N ILE A 117 -1.92 -36.64 7.84
CA ILE A 117 -1.47 -37.72 8.72
C ILE A 117 -1.61 -37.25 10.16
N PRO A 118 -2.44 -37.88 11.00
CA PRO A 118 -2.59 -37.50 12.41
C PRO A 118 -1.31 -37.84 13.22
N PHE A 119 -0.95 -36.94 14.12
CA PHE A 119 0.25 -37.11 14.94
C PHE A 119 0.01 -36.99 16.44
N ASN A 120 -0.82 -36.05 16.89
CA ASN A 120 -1.07 -35.80 18.30
C ASN A 120 -2.48 -35.25 18.49
N HIS A 121 -3.11 -35.58 19.61
CA HIS A 121 -4.41 -35.05 19.99
C HIS A 121 -4.32 -33.70 20.73
N ASP A 122 -3.10 -33.27 21.13
CA ASP A 122 -2.91 -31.98 21.79
C ASP A 122 -3.07 -30.81 20.83
N ILE A 123 -3.66 -29.75 21.32
CA ILE A 123 -3.75 -28.48 20.57
C ILE A 123 -2.40 -27.77 20.69
N ILE A 124 -1.81 -27.43 19.55
CA ILE A 124 -0.58 -26.66 19.49
C ILE A 124 -0.90 -25.19 19.22
N TYR A 125 -0.42 -24.30 20.08
CA TYR A 125 -0.67 -22.87 20.00
C TYR A 125 0.51 -22.08 19.45
N SER A 126 1.70 -22.63 19.52
CA SER A 126 2.93 -22.02 19.00
C SER A 126 3.94 -23.08 18.63
N SER A 127 4.79 -22.77 17.67
CA SER A 127 5.91 -23.61 17.28
C SER A 127 7.14 -22.80 16.94
N LEU A 128 8.31 -23.44 16.95
CA LEU A 128 9.58 -22.85 16.55
C LEU A 128 10.45 -23.90 15.87
N CYS A 129 10.93 -23.56 14.66
CA CYS A 129 11.98 -24.33 14.01
C CYS A 129 13.35 -23.82 14.49
N ILE A 130 14.16 -24.69 15.04
CA ILE A 130 15.48 -24.36 15.59
C ILE A 130 16.46 -25.52 15.36
N ASN A 131 17.64 -25.21 14.85
CA ASN A 131 18.72 -26.18 14.60
C ASN A 131 18.28 -27.44 13.83
N GLY A 132 17.46 -27.27 12.81
CA GLY A 132 16.94 -28.36 12.00
C GLY A 132 15.82 -29.18 12.67
N GLY A 133 15.49 -28.92 13.94
CA GLY A 133 14.38 -29.53 14.65
C GLY A 133 13.15 -28.59 14.76
N VAL A 134 12.06 -29.12 15.30
CA VAL A 134 10.86 -28.34 15.57
C VAL A 134 10.37 -28.56 17.00
N LEU A 135 10.04 -27.44 17.67
CA LEU A 135 9.37 -27.41 18.97
C LEU A 135 7.91 -27.05 18.79
N PHE A 136 7.04 -27.69 19.55
CA PHE A 136 5.61 -27.40 19.60
C PHE A 136 5.19 -27.14 21.04
N GLY A 137 4.43 -26.07 21.25
CA GLY A 137 3.88 -25.69 22.55
C GLY A 137 2.39 -25.94 22.63
N SER A 138 1.98 -26.72 23.62
CA SER A 138 0.58 -27.07 23.87
C SER A 138 0.00 -26.36 25.10
N GLU A 139 -1.08 -26.88 25.65
CA GLU A 139 -1.74 -26.34 26.85
C GLU A 139 -0.80 -26.31 28.08
N ASN A 140 0.06 -27.33 28.23
CA ASN A 140 0.96 -27.43 29.39
C ASN A 140 2.25 -28.18 29.09
N ARG A 141 2.57 -28.43 27.82
CA ARG A 141 3.74 -29.22 27.41
C ARG A 141 4.46 -28.56 26.25
N ILE A 142 5.75 -28.86 26.18
CA ILE A 142 6.61 -28.56 25.03
C ILE A 142 7.04 -29.88 24.44
N TYR A 143 6.79 -30.05 23.15
CA TYR A 143 7.17 -31.22 22.38
C TYR A 143 8.36 -30.89 21.49
N LYS A 144 9.35 -31.79 21.46
CA LYS A 144 10.42 -31.81 20.44
C LYS A 144 10.18 -33.03 19.55
N TYR A 145 10.06 -32.81 18.24
CA TYR A 145 9.91 -33.89 17.28
C TYR A 145 11.28 -34.50 16.94
N ASP A 146 11.38 -35.84 17.02
CA ASP A 146 12.54 -36.63 16.62
C ASP A 146 12.23 -37.27 15.25
N TYR A 147 12.89 -36.78 14.20
CA TYR A 147 12.67 -37.23 12.83
C TYR A 147 13.11 -38.67 12.59
N GLN A 148 14.16 -39.14 13.29
CA GLN A 148 14.64 -40.52 13.13
C GLN A 148 13.64 -41.52 13.73
N LYS A 149 13.19 -41.23 14.94
CA LYS A 149 12.23 -42.07 15.67
C LYS A 149 10.78 -41.85 15.28
N ARG A 150 10.49 -40.78 14.52
CA ARG A 150 9.13 -40.31 14.19
C ARG A 150 8.26 -40.20 15.44
N SER A 151 8.81 -39.70 16.53
CA SER A 151 8.17 -39.60 17.84
C SER A 151 8.43 -38.27 18.51
N PHE A 152 7.66 -37.96 19.56
CA PHE A 152 7.82 -36.76 20.34
C PHE A 152 8.50 -37.03 21.67
N LYS A 153 9.47 -36.17 22.04
CA LYS A 153 9.90 -36.01 23.42
C LYS A 153 9.20 -34.83 24.02
N ALA A 154 8.53 -35.02 25.17
CA ALA A 154 7.75 -33.97 25.83
C ALA A 154 8.37 -33.57 27.17
N VAL A 155 8.24 -32.27 27.49
CA VAL A 155 8.53 -31.69 28.81
C VAL A 155 7.27 -31.00 29.30
N CYS A 156 6.85 -31.34 30.53
CA CYS A 156 5.71 -30.71 31.19
C CYS A 156 6.13 -29.39 31.85
N ILE A 157 5.30 -28.35 31.70
CA ILE A 157 5.52 -27.04 32.31
C ILE A 157 4.84 -26.98 33.69
N THR A 158 3.74 -27.71 33.86
CA THR A 158 2.98 -27.73 35.12
C THR A 158 3.80 -28.34 36.26
N PRO A 159 3.83 -27.71 37.44
CA PRO A 159 4.40 -28.33 38.65
C PRO A 159 3.68 -29.63 39.00
N LYS A 160 4.36 -30.53 39.68
CA LYS A 160 3.77 -31.75 40.23
C LYS A 160 2.66 -31.37 41.24
N GLY A 161 1.46 -31.90 41.06
CA GLY A 161 0.32 -31.65 41.93
C GLY A 161 -0.59 -30.48 41.49
N ALA A 162 -0.36 -29.88 40.34
CA ALA A 162 -1.29 -28.88 39.78
C ALA A 162 -2.63 -29.54 39.42
N THR A 163 -3.73 -28.83 39.67
CA THR A 163 -5.09 -29.28 39.31
C THR A 163 -5.42 -29.01 37.87
N ASP A 164 -6.43 -29.67 37.30
CA ASP A 164 -6.88 -29.46 35.92
C ASP A 164 -7.30 -28.01 35.64
N SER A 165 -7.86 -27.31 36.65
CA SER A 165 -8.20 -25.89 36.54
C SER A 165 -6.98 -24.98 36.35
N ASP A 166 -5.80 -25.41 36.76
CA ASP A 166 -4.56 -24.65 36.64
C ASP A 166 -3.86 -24.82 35.27
N ILE A 167 -4.17 -25.88 34.54
CA ILE A 167 -3.50 -26.23 33.30
C ILE A 167 -3.50 -25.09 32.27
N THR A 168 -4.61 -24.37 32.15
CA THR A 168 -4.74 -23.25 31.19
C THR A 168 -3.82 -22.06 31.47
N LYS A 169 -3.27 -21.93 32.71
CA LYS A 169 -2.27 -20.91 33.05
C LYS A 169 -0.98 -21.14 32.29
N TYR A 170 -0.63 -22.42 32.07
CA TYR A 170 0.63 -22.87 31.50
C TYR A 170 0.61 -22.99 29.98
N ARG A 171 -0.54 -22.69 29.32
CA ARG A 171 -0.65 -22.70 27.87
C ARG A 171 0.50 -21.93 27.23
N VAL A 172 1.20 -22.57 26.32
CA VAL A 172 2.33 -21.95 25.58
C VAL A 172 1.77 -21.00 24.52
N GLN A 173 1.85 -19.70 24.76
CA GLN A 173 1.40 -18.67 23.83
C GLN A 173 2.43 -18.39 22.73
N ARG A 174 3.72 -18.36 23.10
CA ARG A 174 4.82 -18.14 22.14
C ARG A 174 6.04 -18.94 22.53
N ILE A 175 6.77 -19.36 21.52
CA ILE A 175 8.11 -19.95 21.60
C ILE A 175 9.04 -19.06 20.80
N ILE A 176 10.10 -18.54 21.44
CA ILE A 176 10.99 -17.53 20.84
C ILE A 176 12.43 -17.97 20.98
N ALA A 177 13.18 -18.05 19.88
CA ALA A 177 14.61 -18.32 19.92
C ALA A 177 15.37 -17.14 20.55
N VAL A 178 16.24 -17.44 21.51
CA VAL A 178 17.19 -16.49 22.10
C VAL A 178 18.58 -16.73 21.53
N SER A 179 18.95 -18.00 21.45
CA SER A 179 20.22 -18.48 20.89
C SER A 179 20.00 -19.87 20.30
N PRO A 180 20.97 -20.44 19.58
CA PRO A 180 20.88 -21.83 19.14
C PRO A 180 20.63 -22.86 20.27
N LYS A 181 20.93 -22.51 21.51
CA LYS A 181 20.79 -23.40 22.67
C LYS A 181 19.66 -23.03 23.62
N GLU A 182 19.10 -21.83 23.52
CA GLU A 182 18.13 -21.32 24.48
C GLU A 182 16.89 -20.77 23.79
N VAL A 183 15.75 -21.09 24.36
CA VAL A 183 14.44 -20.71 23.85
C VAL A 183 13.60 -20.17 25.01
N LEU A 184 12.95 -19.04 24.80
CA LEU A 184 11.92 -18.53 25.70
C LEU A 184 10.60 -19.23 25.42
N ILE A 185 10.01 -19.74 26.49
CA ILE A 185 8.65 -20.29 26.51
C ILE A 185 7.79 -19.32 27.26
N VAL A 186 6.87 -18.69 26.55
CA VAL A 186 5.97 -17.67 27.07
C VAL A 186 4.63 -18.31 27.33
N THR A 187 4.18 -18.31 28.59
CA THR A 187 2.92 -18.93 28.99
C THR A 187 1.79 -17.92 29.10
N ARG A 188 0.58 -18.40 29.06
CA ARG A 188 -0.63 -17.53 29.04
C ARG A 188 -0.80 -16.67 30.28
N ARG A 189 -0.51 -17.21 31.49
CA ARG A 189 -0.74 -16.52 32.78
C ARG A 189 0.32 -16.78 33.85
N ASP A 190 1.26 -17.68 33.61
CA ASP A 190 2.20 -18.07 34.66
C ASP A 190 3.55 -17.33 34.57
N GLY A 191 3.94 -16.90 33.38
CA GLY A 191 5.18 -16.19 33.17
C GLY A 191 6.02 -16.75 32.04
N ILE A 192 7.33 -16.50 32.10
CA ILE A 192 8.28 -16.89 31.07
C ILE A 192 9.27 -17.90 31.65
N TYR A 193 9.60 -18.90 30.82
CA TYR A 193 10.59 -19.92 31.10
C TYR A 193 11.70 -19.89 30.05
N ILE A 194 12.89 -20.32 30.44
CA ILE A 194 13.99 -20.65 29.52
C ILE A 194 14.05 -22.16 29.38
N LEU A 195 13.99 -22.62 28.15
CA LEU A 195 14.22 -24.00 27.77
C LEU A 195 15.62 -24.12 27.19
N ASN A 196 16.46 -24.97 27.80
CA ASN A 196 17.71 -25.42 27.18
C ASN A 196 17.33 -26.44 26.08
N TYR A 197 17.49 -26.06 24.83
CA TYR A 197 16.98 -26.83 23.68
C TYR A 197 17.66 -28.21 23.55
N PRO A 198 19.00 -28.35 23.68
CA PRO A 198 19.66 -29.67 23.57
C PRO A 198 19.14 -30.69 24.57
N ASN A 199 19.00 -30.28 25.82
CA ASN A 199 18.70 -31.19 26.93
C ASN A 199 17.21 -31.23 27.29
N MET A 200 16.42 -30.32 26.75
CA MET A 200 15.00 -30.14 27.10
C MET A 200 14.78 -29.84 28.59
N GLN A 201 15.72 -29.10 29.20
CA GLN A 201 15.61 -28.65 30.59
C GLN A 201 14.92 -27.29 30.64
N LEU A 202 13.84 -27.22 31.41
CA LEU A 202 13.03 -26.02 31.58
C LEU A 202 13.30 -25.38 32.93
N LYS A 203 13.57 -24.07 32.94
CA LYS A 203 13.75 -23.27 34.15
C LYS A 203 12.84 -22.04 34.08
N ARG A 204 12.16 -21.72 35.18
CA ARG A 204 11.41 -20.48 35.30
C ARG A 204 12.34 -19.28 35.20
N PHE A 205 12.02 -18.33 34.36
CA PHE A 205 12.83 -17.14 34.13
C PHE A 205 12.34 -15.97 34.97
N PHE A 206 11.11 -15.51 34.74
CA PHE A 206 10.44 -14.56 35.60
C PHE A 206 8.92 -14.73 35.54
N SER A 207 8.24 -14.22 36.59
CA SER A 207 6.77 -14.21 36.66
C SER A 207 6.23 -12.97 35.98
N CYS A 208 5.12 -13.13 35.27
CA CYS A 208 4.34 -12.01 34.74
C CYS A 208 3.16 -11.70 35.67
N PRO A 209 2.57 -10.50 35.56
CA PRO A 209 1.26 -10.23 36.18
C PRO A 209 0.27 -11.32 35.80
N ASN A 210 -0.67 -11.64 36.71
CA ASN A 210 -1.67 -12.69 36.48
C ASN A 210 -2.75 -12.27 35.47
N ASN A 211 -2.28 -11.83 34.28
CA ASN A 211 -3.08 -11.34 33.17
C ASN A 211 -2.90 -12.25 31.95
N ILE A 212 -3.87 -12.22 31.06
CA ILE A 212 -3.85 -13.04 29.85
C ILE A 212 -2.82 -12.45 28.87
N LEU A 213 -1.70 -13.13 28.70
CA LEU A 213 -0.70 -12.80 27.71
C LEU A 213 -1.20 -13.17 26.31
N GLN A 214 -1.00 -12.29 25.33
CA GLN A 214 -1.40 -12.45 23.94
C GLN A 214 -0.19 -12.57 23.01
N GLY A 215 0.60 -11.52 22.88
CA GLY A 215 1.77 -11.44 22.01
C GLY A 215 3.07 -11.35 22.82
N ALA A 216 4.16 -11.82 22.20
CA ALA A 216 5.49 -11.70 22.76
C ALA A 216 6.53 -11.62 21.65
N CYS A 217 7.54 -10.77 21.82
CA CYS A 217 8.66 -10.60 20.91
C CYS A 217 9.95 -10.31 21.69
N LEU A 218 11.04 -10.98 21.35
CA LEU A 218 12.39 -10.56 21.74
C LEU A 218 12.92 -9.68 20.62
N ALA A 219 13.07 -8.39 20.89
CA ALA A 219 13.45 -7.43 19.88
C ALA A 219 14.98 -7.30 19.74
N SER A 220 15.42 -6.78 18.61
CA SER A 220 16.84 -6.57 18.27
C SER A 220 17.58 -5.65 19.23
N ASN A 221 16.86 -4.75 19.92
CA ASN A 221 17.40 -3.91 21.00
C ASN A 221 17.65 -4.70 22.31
N GLY A 222 17.36 -6.00 22.35
CA GLY A 222 17.59 -6.88 23.47
C GLY A 222 16.50 -6.91 24.53
N TYR A 223 15.44 -6.10 24.39
CA TYR A 223 14.29 -6.12 25.29
C TYR A 223 13.24 -7.17 24.88
N ILE A 224 12.49 -7.65 25.88
CA ILE A 224 11.36 -8.56 25.70
C ILE A 224 10.09 -7.73 25.77
N TYR A 225 9.33 -7.73 24.67
CA TYR A 225 8.04 -7.05 24.59
C TYR A 225 6.90 -8.05 24.75
N LEU A 226 6.00 -7.76 25.67
CA LEU A 226 4.85 -8.61 26.00
C LEU A 226 3.58 -7.78 25.92
N SER A 227 2.52 -8.34 25.38
CA SER A 227 1.20 -7.73 25.44
C SER A 227 0.25 -8.56 26.30
N PHE A 228 -0.53 -7.88 27.12
CA PHE A 228 -1.56 -8.47 27.96
C PHE A 228 -2.94 -7.95 27.55
N TRP A 229 -3.93 -8.80 27.66
CA TRP A 229 -5.31 -8.51 27.26
C TRP A 229 -5.82 -7.20 27.88
N GLY A 230 -6.11 -6.19 27.03
CA GLY A 230 -6.63 -4.90 27.44
C GLY A 230 -5.65 -3.97 28.19
N GLN A 231 -4.35 -4.34 28.28
CA GLN A 231 -3.37 -3.57 29.06
C GLN A 231 -2.23 -2.95 28.20
N GLY A 232 -2.31 -3.09 26.90
CA GLY A 232 -1.30 -2.55 25.97
C GLY A 232 -0.03 -3.39 25.92
N LEU A 233 1.10 -2.73 25.71
CA LEU A 233 2.42 -3.30 25.47
C LEU A 233 3.36 -3.01 26.64
N PHE A 234 4.07 -4.03 27.11
CA PHE A 234 5.05 -3.96 28.18
C PHE A 234 6.44 -4.27 27.65
N CYS A 235 7.43 -3.51 28.08
CA CYS A 235 8.84 -3.67 27.76
C CYS A 235 9.59 -4.15 28.99
N TYR A 236 10.27 -5.29 28.90
CA TYR A 236 11.07 -5.91 29.97
C TYR A 236 12.52 -6.05 29.56
N GLU A 237 13.43 -5.86 30.51
CA GLU A 237 14.81 -6.35 30.38
C GLU A 237 14.86 -7.88 30.39
N LYS A 238 15.97 -8.44 29.91
CA LYS A 238 16.24 -9.88 30.02
C LYS A 238 16.31 -10.37 31.48
N THR A 239 16.49 -9.48 32.45
CA THR A 239 16.44 -9.80 33.89
C THR A 239 15.02 -10.00 34.42
N GLY A 240 14.00 -9.67 33.64
CA GLY A 240 12.59 -9.66 34.05
C GLY A 240 12.14 -8.35 34.71
N LYS A 241 13.00 -7.33 34.73
CA LYS A 241 12.63 -5.99 35.23
C LYS A 241 11.76 -5.28 34.20
N LEU A 242 10.59 -4.81 34.65
CA LEU A 242 9.73 -3.95 33.83
C LEU A 242 10.40 -2.57 33.64
N ILE A 243 10.54 -2.16 32.40
CA ILE A 243 11.10 -0.85 32.02
C ILE A 243 9.99 0.14 31.73
N LYS A 244 8.99 -0.27 30.92
CA LYS A 244 7.96 0.65 30.45
C LYS A 244 6.68 -0.10 30.05
N GLN A 245 5.55 0.60 30.20
CA GLN A 245 4.27 0.18 29.66
C GLN A 245 3.76 1.24 28.70
N TYR A 246 3.31 0.81 27.51
CA TYR A 246 2.70 1.64 26.49
C TYR A 246 1.21 1.33 26.42
N THR A 247 0.39 2.36 26.58
CA THR A 247 -1.07 2.29 26.49
C THR A 247 -1.60 3.40 25.59
N SER A 248 -2.86 3.32 25.20
CA SER A 248 -3.52 4.39 24.43
C SER A 248 -3.59 5.74 25.19
N ASN A 249 -3.42 5.73 26.51
CA ASN A 249 -3.47 6.93 27.33
C ASN A 249 -2.10 7.61 27.51
N ASN A 250 -0.99 6.87 27.37
CA ASN A 250 0.37 7.39 27.65
C ASN A 250 1.33 7.31 26.48
N SER A 251 0.86 6.82 25.32
CA SER A 251 1.69 6.65 24.14
C SER A 251 0.86 6.83 22.85
N GLY A 252 1.48 6.68 21.69
CA GLY A 252 0.78 6.69 20.41
C GLY A 252 0.11 5.35 20.04
N LEU A 253 -0.02 4.41 20.99
CA LEU A 253 -0.76 3.17 20.78
C LEU A 253 -2.26 3.47 20.62
N THR A 254 -2.89 2.97 19.57
CA THR A 254 -4.29 3.27 19.23
C THR A 254 -5.29 2.45 20.04
N ASN A 255 -4.88 1.26 20.52
CA ASN A 255 -5.76 0.35 21.27
C ASN A 255 -4.95 -0.55 22.21
N ASN A 256 -5.45 -0.76 23.43
CA ASN A 256 -4.78 -1.58 24.44
C ASN A 256 -4.93 -3.10 24.22
N TYR A 257 -5.79 -3.55 23.32
CA TYR A 257 -5.93 -4.97 22.94
C TYR A 257 -4.92 -5.33 21.85
N VAL A 258 -3.64 -5.46 22.23
CA VAL A 258 -2.56 -5.90 21.33
C VAL A 258 -2.56 -7.43 21.29
N LEU A 259 -2.86 -8.01 20.12
CA LEU A 259 -3.06 -9.44 19.92
C LEU A 259 -1.82 -10.18 19.45
N ASP A 260 -0.97 -9.52 18.68
CA ASP A 260 0.27 -10.09 18.16
C ASP A 260 1.37 -9.04 18.00
N ILE A 261 2.63 -9.47 18.06
CA ILE A 261 3.81 -8.62 18.02
C ILE A 261 4.88 -9.28 17.17
N ILE A 262 5.38 -8.59 16.18
CA ILE A 262 6.57 -9.01 15.42
C ILE A 262 7.52 -7.83 15.23
N GLU A 263 8.80 -8.12 15.01
CA GLU A 263 9.80 -7.12 14.62
C GLU A 263 10.14 -7.22 13.15
N LYS A 264 10.19 -6.03 12.50
CA LYS A 264 10.69 -5.89 11.13
C LYS A 264 11.40 -4.55 10.97
N LYS A 265 12.66 -4.59 10.50
CA LYS A 265 13.48 -3.40 10.17
C LYS A 265 13.55 -2.35 11.30
N GLY A 266 13.73 -2.79 12.57
CA GLY A 266 13.84 -1.90 13.73
C GLY A 266 12.52 -1.30 14.21
N TYR A 267 11.39 -1.81 13.73
CA TYR A 267 10.04 -1.47 14.19
C TYR A 267 9.37 -2.70 14.80
N LEU A 268 8.69 -2.51 15.94
CA LEU A 268 7.68 -3.47 16.38
C LEU A 268 6.37 -3.17 15.66
N TRP A 269 5.84 -4.18 15.03
CA TRP A 269 4.52 -4.18 14.41
C TRP A 269 3.56 -4.86 15.36
N LEU A 270 2.52 -4.15 15.73
CA LEU A 270 1.56 -4.54 16.77
C LEU A 270 0.18 -4.68 16.12
N ALA A 271 -0.33 -5.92 16.10
CA ALA A 271 -1.71 -6.18 15.69
C ALA A 271 -2.66 -5.80 16.84
N THR A 272 -3.67 -4.99 16.57
CA THR A 272 -4.64 -4.61 17.62
C THR A 272 -6.07 -4.94 17.23
N ASP A 273 -6.92 -5.18 18.23
CA ASP A 273 -8.35 -5.40 18.02
C ASP A 273 -9.10 -4.07 17.95
N GLY A 274 -9.34 -3.61 16.73
CA GLY A 274 -10.06 -2.37 16.44
C GLY A 274 -9.19 -1.11 16.27
N GLY A 275 -7.89 -1.15 16.62
CA GLY A 275 -6.96 -0.02 16.48
C GLY A 275 -6.03 -0.12 15.28
N GLY A 276 -6.26 -1.06 14.36
CA GLY A 276 -5.40 -1.28 13.20
C GLY A 276 -4.07 -1.92 13.55
N ILE A 277 -3.02 -1.54 12.81
CA ILE A 277 -1.64 -1.95 13.06
C ILE A 277 -0.86 -0.74 13.57
N ASN A 278 -0.23 -0.88 14.72
CA ASN A 278 0.65 0.13 15.29
C ASN A 278 2.10 -0.26 15.03
N ARG A 279 2.93 0.71 14.72
CA ARG A 279 4.37 0.55 14.54
C ARG A 279 5.10 1.36 15.59
N LEU A 280 5.91 0.72 16.41
CA LEU A 280 6.78 1.37 17.39
C LEU A 280 8.22 1.30 16.88
N GLU A 281 8.80 2.47 16.60
CA GLU A 281 10.21 2.58 16.24
C GLU A 281 11.09 2.34 17.47
N LEU A 282 11.96 1.33 17.42
CA LEU A 282 12.78 0.91 18.58
C LEU A 282 13.86 1.94 18.96
N ARG A 283 14.27 2.80 18.03
CA ARG A 283 15.35 3.77 18.23
C ARG A 283 14.90 5.00 19.02
N ASN A 284 13.73 5.52 18.74
CA ASN A 284 13.22 6.79 19.29
C ASN A 284 11.88 6.68 20.01
N GLU A 285 11.34 5.45 20.08
CA GLU A 285 10.08 5.11 20.72
C GLU A 285 8.85 5.86 20.13
N LYS A 286 8.93 6.29 18.87
CA LYS A 286 7.82 6.92 18.18
C LYS A 286 6.85 5.88 17.62
N PHE A 287 5.55 6.17 17.79
CA PHE A 287 4.49 5.39 17.18
C PHE A 287 4.08 5.99 15.83
N SER A 288 3.79 5.13 14.89
CA SER A 288 3.02 5.42 13.68
C SER A 288 1.97 4.33 13.48
N ASN A 289 0.84 4.70 12.90
CA ASN A 289 -0.33 3.84 12.90
C ASN A 289 -0.88 3.67 11.49
N LEU A 290 -1.25 2.43 11.15
CA LEU A 290 -1.99 2.08 9.95
C LEU A 290 -3.39 1.68 10.38
N TYR A 291 -4.42 2.30 9.80
CA TYR A 291 -5.82 2.00 10.11
C TYR A 291 -6.69 2.10 8.86
N HIS A 292 -7.88 1.55 8.96
CA HIS A 292 -8.86 1.59 7.89
C HIS A 292 -9.47 2.99 7.78
N ILE A 293 -9.44 3.53 6.57
CA ILE A 293 -10.12 4.77 6.20
C ILE A 293 -11.13 4.41 5.11
N ALA A 294 -12.41 4.64 5.39
CA ALA A 294 -13.45 4.33 4.42
C ALA A 294 -13.25 5.11 3.11
N GLY A 295 -13.28 4.40 1.98
CA GLY A 295 -13.03 4.97 0.66
C GLY A 295 -11.55 5.17 0.28
N ASP A 296 -10.59 4.86 1.15
CA ASP A 296 -9.16 4.89 0.82
C ASP A 296 -8.61 3.46 0.68
N GLU A 297 -8.40 3.01 -0.54
CA GLU A 297 -7.82 1.68 -0.83
C GLU A 297 -6.34 1.56 -0.42
N ASN A 298 -5.65 2.67 -0.14
CA ASN A 298 -4.30 2.65 0.39
C ASN A 298 -4.28 2.54 1.93
N SER A 299 -5.44 2.43 2.55
CA SER A 299 -5.59 2.20 3.99
C SER A 299 -5.78 0.72 4.30
N LEU A 300 -5.68 0.33 5.59
CA LEU A 300 -5.94 -1.05 5.99
C LEU A 300 -7.35 -1.50 5.55
N PRO A 301 -7.52 -2.75 5.09
CA PRO A 301 -8.84 -3.28 4.77
C PRO A 301 -9.82 -3.26 5.95
N VAL A 302 -9.30 -3.48 7.17
CA VAL A 302 -10.07 -3.47 8.44
C VAL A 302 -9.17 -3.13 9.62
N ASN A 303 -9.75 -2.69 10.76
CA ASN A 303 -9.00 -2.31 11.96
C ASN A 303 -8.79 -3.43 12.99
N SER A 304 -9.49 -4.55 12.89
CA SER A 304 -9.33 -5.66 13.85
C SER A 304 -8.38 -6.72 13.29
N ILE A 305 -7.12 -6.66 13.72
CA ILE A 305 -6.02 -7.51 13.26
C ILE A 305 -5.71 -8.58 14.29
N THR A 306 -5.72 -9.85 13.89
CA THR A 306 -5.56 -11.00 14.79
C THR A 306 -4.16 -11.55 14.85
N VAL A 307 -3.45 -11.55 13.73
CA VAL A 307 -2.13 -12.17 13.59
C VAL A 307 -1.29 -11.41 12.57
N LEU A 308 0.00 -11.33 12.83
CA LEU A 308 1.02 -10.84 11.90
C LEU A 308 1.95 -12.00 11.54
N TYR A 309 2.36 -12.05 10.30
CA TYR A 309 3.30 -13.04 9.81
C TYR A 309 4.33 -12.37 8.90
N LYS A 310 5.60 -12.60 9.20
CA LYS A 310 6.74 -12.17 8.38
C LYS A 310 7.29 -13.40 7.67
N ASP A 311 7.27 -13.37 6.35
CA ASP A 311 7.79 -14.49 5.55
C ASP A 311 9.32 -14.43 5.36
N SER A 312 9.88 -15.44 4.71
CA SER A 312 11.31 -15.55 4.44
C SER A 312 11.87 -14.43 3.56
N ASN A 313 11.01 -13.72 2.82
CA ASN A 313 11.38 -12.60 1.96
C ASN A 313 11.18 -11.25 2.67
N GLU A 314 10.99 -11.26 3.99
CA GLU A 314 10.69 -10.07 4.80
C GLU A 314 9.35 -9.39 4.41
N CYS A 315 8.48 -10.05 3.63
CA CYS A 315 7.15 -9.54 3.36
C CYS A 315 6.25 -9.73 4.58
N LEU A 316 5.43 -8.72 4.85
CA LEU A 316 4.53 -8.72 6.00
C LEU A 316 3.12 -9.09 5.57
N TRP A 317 2.53 -10.04 6.28
CA TRP A 317 1.16 -10.48 6.13
C TRP A 317 0.39 -10.21 7.41
N ALA A 318 -0.87 -9.85 7.28
CA ALA A 318 -1.78 -9.67 8.41
C ALA A 318 -3.06 -10.48 8.20
N GLY A 319 -3.48 -11.14 9.25
CA GLY A 319 -4.79 -11.77 9.35
C GLY A 319 -5.72 -10.92 10.18
N SER A 320 -7.00 -10.94 9.86
CA SER A 320 -8.01 -10.10 10.49
C SER A 320 -9.26 -10.86 10.92
N VAL A 321 -10.14 -10.21 11.65
CA VAL A 321 -11.42 -10.80 12.11
C VAL A 321 -12.41 -10.91 10.96
N ARG A 322 -12.49 -9.93 10.06
CA ARG A 322 -13.54 -9.85 9.02
C ARG A 322 -13.01 -9.58 7.61
N GLY A 323 -11.77 -9.18 7.46
CA GLY A 323 -11.16 -8.82 6.17
C GLY A 323 -10.31 -9.93 5.54
N GLY A 324 -10.29 -11.15 6.10
CA GLY A 324 -9.43 -12.22 5.61
C GLY A 324 -7.96 -11.98 5.94
N VAL A 325 -7.10 -12.22 4.96
CA VAL A 325 -5.65 -12.02 5.02
C VAL A 325 -5.24 -11.00 3.99
N PHE A 326 -4.28 -10.16 4.31
CA PHE A 326 -3.70 -9.22 3.36
C PHE A 326 -2.19 -9.09 3.51
N ASN A 327 -1.55 -8.83 2.37
CA ASN A 327 -0.13 -8.51 2.29
C ASN A 327 0.05 -6.99 2.51
N ILE A 328 1.13 -6.60 3.19
CA ILE A 328 1.49 -5.21 3.45
C ILE A 328 2.81 -4.92 2.74
N LYS A 329 2.75 -4.16 1.65
CA LYS A 329 3.92 -3.77 0.86
C LYS A 329 4.22 -2.29 1.02
N GLU A 330 5.47 -1.97 1.25
CA GLU A 330 5.98 -0.61 1.11
C GLU A 330 5.90 -0.20 -0.37
N SER A 331 5.35 0.97 -0.67
CA SER A 331 5.19 1.48 -2.03
C SER A 331 5.61 2.95 -2.11
N TYR A 332 6.29 3.29 -3.19
CA TYR A 332 6.56 4.69 -3.55
C TYR A 332 5.44 5.30 -4.40
N ILE A 333 4.45 4.48 -4.79
CA ILE A 333 3.30 4.89 -5.58
C ILE A 333 2.07 4.87 -4.69
N ARG A 334 1.35 6.00 -4.64
CA ARG A 334 0.02 6.08 -4.05
C ARG A 334 -1.02 6.14 -5.17
N THR A 335 -1.99 5.26 -5.14
CA THR A 335 -3.07 5.20 -6.12
C THR A 335 -4.33 5.82 -5.53
N TYR A 336 -4.95 6.71 -6.27
CA TYR A 336 -6.26 7.26 -5.92
C TYR A 336 -7.30 6.72 -6.90
N LYS A 337 -8.40 6.22 -6.37
CA LYS A 337 -9.55 5.74 -7.13
C LYS A 337 -10.80 6.54 -6.76
N ASP A 338 -11.92 6.21 -7.37
CA ASP A 338 -13.22 6.77 -7.01
C ASP A 338 -13.59 6.40 -5.57
N CYS A 339 -14.12 7.37 -4.84
CA CYS A 339 -14.60 7.15 -3.48
C CYS A 339 -16.13 7.18 -3.43
N PRO A 340 -16.76 6.49 -2.47
CA PRO A 340 -18.20 6.54 -2.29
C PRO A 340 -18.71 7.97 -2.04
N LEU A 341 -19.96 8.24 -2.41
CA LEU A 341 -20.63 9.51 -2.16
C LEU A 341 -20.53 9.91 -0.68
N GLY A 342 -20.12 11.16 -0.43
CA GLY A 342 -19.96 11.71 0.92
C GLY A 342 -18.56 11.58 1.50
N TYR A 343 -17.64 10.91 0.81
CA TYR A 343 -16.22 10.87 1.16
C TYR A 343 -15.41 11.82 0.28
N ASN A 344 -14.26 12.27 0.78
CA ASN A 344 -13.38 13.23 0.13
C ASN A 344 -11.91 12.76 0.04
N ASN A 345 -11.66 11.47 0.17
CA ASN A 345 -10.33 10.86 0.16
C ASN A 345 -9.97 10.15 -1.16
N GLY A 346 -10.78 10.35 -2.18
CA GLY A 346 -10.59 9.82 -3.52
C GLY A 346 -11.22 10.70 -4.59
N LEU A 347 -11.19 10.21 -5.83
CA LEU A 347 -11.77 10.88 -7.00
C LEU A 347 -13.31 10.75 -7.03
N SER A 348 -13.97 11.62 -7.78
CA SER A 348 -15.39 11.46 -8.11
C SER A 348 -15.64 10.37 -9.15
N GLU A 349 -14.63 10.06 -9.99
CA GLU A 349 -14.62 9.02 -11.03
C GLU A 349 -13.16 8.60 -11.29
N LYS A 350 -12.92 7.30 -11.41
CA LYS A 350 -11.56 6.72 -11.55
C LYS A 350 -10.87 7.02 -12.88
N SER A 351 -11.63 7.28 -13.95
CA SER A 351 -11.07 7.56 -15.28
C SER A 351 -10.60 9.00 -15.36
N VAL A 352 -9.31 9.23 -15.19
CA VAL A 352 -8.69 10.56 -15.26
C VAL A 352 -8.34 10.91 -16.70
N THR A 353 -8.63 12.14 -17.10
CA THR A 353 -8.46 12.64 -18.47
C THR A 353 -7.44 13.77 -18.58
N SER A 354 -7.27 14.58 -17.54
CA SER A 354 -6.38 15.74 -17.55
C SER A 354 -5.95 16.18 -16.16
N PHE A 355 -4.82 16.89 -16.11
CA PHE A 355 -4.25 17.46 -14.88
C PHE A 355 -3.81 18.89 -15.09
N TYR A 356 -3.89 19.67 -14.02
CA TYR A 356 -3.23 20.96 -13.88
C TYR A 356 -2.79 21.16 -12.43
N GLU A 357 -1.49 21.36 -12.20
CA GLU A 357 -0.92 21.65 -10.88
C GLU A 357 -0.74 23.16 -10.68
N GLU A 358 -1.20 23.65 -9.54
CA GLU A 358 -0.97 25.02 -9.11
C GLU A 358 0.41 25.15 -8.42
N ALA A 359 0.94 26.39 -8.37
CA ALA A 359 2.21 26.68 -7.72
C ALA A 359 2.25 26.31 -6.21
N ASN A 360 1.10 26.18 -5.56
CA ASN A 360 0.95 25.73 -4.17
C ASN A 360 0.90 24.19 -4.03
N GLY A 361 1.06 23.45 -5.13
CA GLY A 361 1.03 21.99 -5.19
C GLY A 361 -0.38 21.38 -5.25
N LYS A 362 -1.45 22.18 -5.24
CA LYS A 362 -2.81 21.67 -5.45
C LYS A 362 -3.00 21.21 -6.89
N LEU A 363 -3.67 20.07 -7.05
CA LEU A 363 -3.85 19.43 -8.35
C LEU A 363 -5.31 19.43 -8.77
N TRP A 364 -5.60 20.10 -9.88
CA TRP A 364 -6.88 20.04 -10.57
C TRP A 364 -6.91 18.83 -11.50
N ILE A 365 -7.94 18.01 -11.39
CA ILE A 365 -8.04 16.73 -12.08
C ILE A 365 -9.36 16.67 -12.83
N GLY A 366 -9.29 16.53 -14.15
CA GLY A 366 -10.45 16.26 -14.99
C GLY A 366 -10.72 14.77 -15.10
N THR A 367 -11.99 14.38 -15.07
CA THR A 367 -12.42 12.98 -15.12
C THR A 367 -13.44 12.72 -16.23
N ASP A 368 -13.57 11.44 -16.61
CA ASP A 368 -14.54 10.97 -17.60
C ASP A 368 -15.88 10.61 -16.95
N GLY A 369 -16.64 11.63 -16.53
CA GLY A 369 -17.96 11.44 -15.94
C GLY A 369 -18.15 12.03 -14.54
N GLY A 370 -17.07 12.29 -13.80
CA GLY A 370 -17.13 12.87 -12.45
C GLY A 370 -16.83 14.36 -12.35
N GLY A 371 -16.69 15.06 -13.48
CA GLY A 371 -16.36 16.49 -13.51
C GLY A 371 -14.93 16.81 -13.15
N ILE A 372 -14.72 17.86 -12.37
CA ILE A 372 -13.41 18.33 -11.91
C ILE A 372 -13.23 17.98 -10.43
N ASN A 373 -12.03 17.51 -10.09
CA ASN A 373 -11.60 17.29 -8.71
C ASN A 373 -10.44 18.21 -8.39
N LEU A 374 -10.41 18.75 -7.18
CA LEU A 374 -9.26 19.45 -6.63
C LEU A 374 -8.66 18.62 -5.51
N TYR A 375 -7.44 18.15 -5.70
CA TYR A 375 -6.65 17.46 -4.69
C TYR A 375 -5.76 18.43 -3.93
N ASP A 376 -5.77 18.35 -2.62
CA ASP A 376 -4.89 19.10 -1.73
C ASP A 376 -3.86 18.15 -1.11
N PRO A 377 -2.57 18.24 -1.49
CA PRO A 377 -1.54 17.33 -1.00
C PRO A 377 -1.22 17.50 0.49
N GLN A 378 -1.53 18.65 1.09
CA GLN A 378 -1.26 18.89 2.51
C GLN A 378 -2.27 18.16 3.40
N THR A 379 -3.51 18.07 2.98
CA THR A 379 -4.59 17.39 3.72
C THR A 379 -4.88 15.99 3.20
N GLY A 380 -4.46 15.66 1.98
CA GLY A 380 -4.79 14.43 1.27
C GLY A 380 -6.24 14.34 0.79
N ASN A 381 -6.99 15.44 0.88
CA ASN A 381 -8.42 15.47 0.57
C ASN A 381 -8.70 15.93 -0.86
N PHE A 382 -9.85 15.51 -1.35
CA PHE A 382 -10.40 15.92 -2.64
C PHE A 382 -11.66 16.79 -2.45
N LYS A 383 -11.82 17.79 -3.29
CA LYS A 383 -13.06 18.53 -3.46
C LYS A 383 -13.60 18.25 -4.86
N HIS A 384 -14.86 17.82 -4.96
CA HIS A 384 -15.49 17.42 -6.20
C HIS A 384 -16.38 18.54 -6.73
N PHE A 385 -16.35 18.78 -8.05
CA PHE A 385 -17.15 19.77 -8.75
C PHE A 385 -17.82 19.10 -9.96
N SER A 386 -19.11 18.87 -9.87
CA SER A 386 -19.92 18.39 -10.99
C SER A 386 -20.46 19.53 -11.84
N SER A 387 -20.85 19.27 -13.07
CA SER A 387 -21.36 20.26 -14.01
C SER A 387 -22.74 19.89 -14.54
N THR A 388 -23.64 20.87 -14.66
CA THR A 388 -24.91 20.71 -15.36
C THR A 388 -24.74 20.58 -16.87
N TYR A 389 -23.55 20.88 -17.40
CA TYR A 389 -23.24 20.80 -18.84
C TYR A 389 -22.63 19.45 -19.25
N GLY A 390 -22.43 18.52 -18.32
CA GLY A 390 -21.80 17.22 -18.54
C GLY A 390 -20.51 17.11 -17.75
N ASP A 391 -20.24 15.92 -17.28
CA ASP A 391 -19.16 15.66 -16.32
C ASP A 391 -17.91 15.07 -16.96
N LYS A 392 -17.87 14.89 -18.30
CA LYS A 392 -16.70 14.42 -19.02
C LYS A 392 -15.78 15.57 -19.40
N VAL A 393 -14.78 15.81 -18.57
CA VAL A 393 -13.76 16.86 -18.76
C VAL A 393 -12.61 16.29 -19.59
N ILE A 394 -12.24 16.96 -20.68
CA ILE A 394 -11.18 16.50 -21.62
C ILE A 394 -9.84 17.15 -21.31
N SER A 395 -9.86 18.46 -21.00
CA SER A 395 -8.65 19.21 -20.67
C SER A 395 -8.92 20.34 -19.71
N ILE A 396 -7.90 20.72 -18.95
CA ILE A 396 -7.89 21.82 -18.00
C ILE A 396 -6.65 22.67 -18.29
N ALA A 397 -6.83 23.98 -18.47
CA ALA A 397 -5.75 24.94 -18.63
C ALA A 397 -6.00 26.18 -17.76
N PRO A 398 -4.98 26.71 -17.04
CA PRO A 398 -5.13 27.90 -16.24
C PRO A 398 -5.31 29.15 -17.11
N VAL A 399 -6.30 29.97 -16.80
CA VAL A 399 -6.50 31.30 -17.42
C VAL A 399 -5.98 32.39 -16.48
N SER A 400 -6.38 32.34 -15.23
CA SER A 400 -5.99 33.28 -14.18
C SER A 400 -5.87 32.56 -12.83
N GLU A 401 -5.52 33.32 -11.79
CA GLU A 401 -5.57 32.77 -10.42
C GLU A 401 -6.96 32.26 -10.02
N LYS A 402 -8.02 32.85 -10.61
CA LYS A 402 -9.42 32.56 -10.26
C LYS A 402 -10.13 31.62 -11.23
N GLU A 403 -9.63 31.46 -12.46
CA GLU A 403 -10.35 30.79 -13.54
C GLU A 403 -9.49 29.75 -14.27
N LEU A 404 -10.12 28.66 -14.65
CA LEU A 404 -9.60 27.64 -15.54
C LEU A 404 -10.39 27.62 -16.85
N MET A 405 -9.74 27.38 -17.97
CA MET A 405 -10.39 26.98 -19.21
C MET A 405 -10.55 25.47 -19.21
N VAL A 406 -11.76 25.01 -19.36
CA VAL A 406 -12.11 23.59 -19.28
C VAL A 406 -12.80 23.16 -20.57
N SER A 407 -12.34 22.08 -21.15
CA SER A 407 -13.02 21.43 -22.27
C SER A 407 -13.93 20.32 -21.76
N VAL A 408 -15.22 20.39 -22.11
CA VAL A 408 -16.23 19.38 -21.80
C VAL A 408 -16.61 18.63 -23.07
N TYR A 409 -16.60 17.31 -23.01
CA TYR A 409 -16.91 16.43 -24.14
C TYR A 409 -18.23 16.81 -24.83
N THR A 410 -18.22 16.96 -26.14
CA THR A 410 -19.34 17.38 -27.01
C THR A 410 -19.93 18.74 -26.72
N LYS A 411 -19.57 19.40 -25.62
CA LYS A 411 -20.15 20.70 -25.19
C LYS A 411 -19.25 21.89 -25.48
N GLY A 412 -17.96 21.66 -25.72
CA GLY A 412 -16.98 22.69 -26.07
C GLY A 412 -16.20 23.23 -24.86
N LEU A 413 -15.83 24.52 -24.93
CA LEU A 413 -15.01 25.19 -23.94
C LEU A 413 -15.83 25.98 -22.93
N PHE A 414 -15.36 25.94 -21.67
CA PHE A 414 -15.97 26.67 -20.56
C PHE A 414 -14.89 27.39 -19.76
N LEU A 415 -15.26 28.52 -19.14
CA LEU A 415 -14.52 29.10 -18.02
C LEU A 415 -15.07 28.52 -16.71
N PHE A 416 -14.21 27.95 -15.93
CA PHE A 416 -14.53 27.38 -14.62
C PHE A 416 -13.97 28.28 -13.52
N GLU A 417 -14.82 28.77 -12.64
CA GLU A 417 -14.43 29.58 -11.50
C GLU A 417 -14.02 28.69 -10.32
N LYS A 418 -12.75 28.74 -9.93
CA LYS A 418 -12.14 27.85 -8.94
C LYS A 418 -12.81 27.88 -7.56
N ASN A 419 -13.27 29.05 -7.11
CA ASN A 419 -13.82 29.22 -5.77
C ASN A 419 -15.27 28.71 -5.67
N THR A 420 -16.07 29.00 -6.67
CA THR A 420 -17.51 28.68 -6.70
C THR A 420 -17.82 27.35 -7.38
N GLY A 421 -16.96 26.90 -8.28
CA GLY A 421 -17.19 25.70 -9.11
C GLY A 421 -18.16 25.96 -10.27
N ILE A 422 -18.44 27.23 -10.58
CA ILE A 422 -19.41 27.58 -11.63
C ILE A 422 -18.74 27.48 -13.01
N TYR A 423 -19.40 26.77 -13.92
CA TYR A 423 -19.03 26.69 -15.32
C TYR A 423 -19.77 27.74 -16.12
N ARG A 424 -19.06 28.56 -16.87
CA ARG A 424 -19.62 29.53 -17.83
C ARG A 424 -19.17 29.15 -19.23
N PRO A 425 -20.10 29.04 -20.23
CA PRO A 425 -19.70 28.78 -21.62
C PRO A 425 -18.69 29.83 -22.10
N PHE A 426 -17.59 29.35 -22.70
CA PHE A 426 -16.60 30.24 -23.28
C PHE A 426 -17.10 30.70 -24.64
N VAL A 427 -17.65 31.94 -24.71
CA VAL A 427 -18.22 32.53 -25.93
C VAL A 427 -17.39 33.75 -26.27
N ILE A 428 -16.79 33.75 -27.46
CA ILE A 428 -16.19 34.94 -28.07
C ILE A 428 -17.06 35.32 -29.26
N ILE A 429 -17.56 36.53 -29.24
CA ILE A 429 -18.28 37.12 -30.37
C ILE A 429 -17.29 38.03 -31.09
N ASN A 430 -16.78 37.61 -32.23
CA ASN A 430 -16.11 38.47 -33.21
C ASN A 430 -17.00 38.57 -34.44
N ASP A 431 -17.00 39.72 -35.10
CA ASP A 431 -17.88 40.11 -36.18
C ASP A 431 -17.96 39.15 -37.38
N SER A 432 -17.18 38.11 -37.44
CA SER A 432 -17.11 37.18 -38.58
C SER A 432 -17.13 35.70 -38.26
N ILE A 433 -17.02 35.26 -37.00
CA ILE A 433 -16.89 33.82 -36.66
C ILE A 433 -17.74 33.48 -35.42
N ASN A 434 -18.68 32.56 -35.60
CA ASN A 434 -19.46 32.00 -34.49
C ASN A 434 -18.69 30.85 -33.84
N PHE A 435 -17.86 31.15 -32.85
CA PHE A 435 -16.98 30.18 -32.14
C PHE A 435 -17.75 29.06 -31.43
N ARG A 436 -19.01 29.24 -31.10
CA ARG A 436 -19.82 28.17 -30.54
C ARG A 436 -19.94 26.98 -31.50
N GLN A 437 -19.94 27.24 -32.82
CA GLN A 437 -19.99 26.21 -33.86
C GLN A 437 -18.63 25.57 -34.11
N CYS A 438 -17.52 26.29 -33.90
CA CYS A 438 -16.17 25.77 -34.17
C CYS A 438 -15.72 24.65 -33.19
N PHE A 439 -16.26 24.64 -31.99
CA PHE A 439 -15.83 23.66 -30.95
C PHE A 439 -16.96 22.67 -30.58
N TYR A 440 -18.18 22.88 -31.04
CA TYR A 440 -19.27 21.97 -30.80
C TYR A 440 -19.12 20.71 -31.63
N GLY A 441 -19.14 19.53 -30.97
CA GLY A 441 -18.93 18.22 -31.65
C GLY A 441 -17.50 17.83 -31.91
N TYR A 442 -16.52 18.72 -31.66
CA TYR A 442 -15.08 18.40 -31.65
C TYR A 442 -14.58 18.26 -30.20
N LEU A 443 -13.43 17.62 -30.02
CA LEU A 443 -12.77 17.43 -28.73
C LEU A 443 -11.70 18.52 -28.52
N PRO A 444 -12.08 19.79 -28.24
CA PRO A 444 -11.05 20.82 -28.07
C PRO A 444 -10.22 20.52 -26.84
N ARG A 445 -8.89 20.59 -26.99
CA ARG A 445 -7.95 20.48 -25.88
C ARG A 445 -7.25 21.81 -25.69
N ALA A 446 -7.40 22.40 -24.52
CA ALA A 446 -6.74 23.65 -24.16
C ALA A 446 -5.43 23.36 -23.39
N HIS A 447 -4.34 23.98 -23.83
CA HIS A 447 -3.03 23.88 -23.21
C HIS A 447 -2.44 25.27 -23.01
N ARG A 448 -2.13 25.64 -21.75
CA ARG A 448 -1.41 26.89 -21.49
C ARG A 448 0.09 26.68 -21.79
N VAL A 449 0.60 27.42 -22.74
CA VAL A 449 1.97 27.27 -23.24
C VAL A 449 2.88 28.40 -22.74
N THR A 450 2.34 29.62 -22.58
CA THR A 450 3.04 30.75 -21.99
C THR A 450 2.19 31.44 -20.96
N GLU A 451 2.76 32.42 -20.22
CA GLU A 451 2.01 33.21 -19.25
C GLU A 451 0.77 33.87 -19.87
N ASN A 452 0.79 34.17 -21.17
CA ASN A 452 -0.22 34.97 -21.84
C ASN A 452 -1.00 34.24 -22.93
N LYS A 453 -0.67 32.97 -23.25
CA LYS A 453 -1.29 32.26 -24.38
C LYS A 453 -1.74 30.86 -24.01
N ILE A 454 -2.95 30.53 -24.40
CA ILE A 454 -3.53 29.18 -24.35
C ILE A 454 -3.73 28.72 -25.78
N TYR A 455 -3.13 27.59 -26.15
CA TYR A 455 -3.36 26.94 -27.44
C TYR A 455 -4.52 25.96 -27.31
N ILE A 456 -5.39 25.98 -28.31
CA ILE A 456 -6.59 25.15 -28.34
C ILE A 456 -6.52 24.27 -29.59
N LEU A 457 -6.38 22.98 -29.34
CA LEU A 457 -6.45 21.95 -30.38
C LEU A 457 -7.89 21.61 -30.66
N SER A 458 -8.29 21.68 -31.91
CA SER A 458 -9.60 21.31 -32.41
C SER A 458 -9.44 20.79 -33.84
N LYS A 459 -10.41 20.99 -34.73
CA LYS A 459 -10.26 20.79 -36.16
C LYS A 459 -9.11 21.61 -36.74
N GLU A 460 -8.85 22.76 -36.12
CA GLU A 460 -7.74 23.67 -36.41
C GLU A 460 -7.04 24.03 -35.10
N LEU A 461 -5.82 24.54 -35.20
CA LEU A 461 -5.05 25.02 -34.05
C LEU A 461 -5.34 26.52 -33.82
N TRP A 462 -5.80 26.85 -32.63
CA TRP A 462 -6.15 28.21 -32.22
C TRP A 462 -5.30 28.68 -31.06
N VAL A 463 -5.11 30.00 -30.96
CA VAL A 463 -4.48 30.65 -29.82
C VAL A 463 -5.41 31.65 -29.16
N TYR A 464 -5.55 31.56 -27.85
CA TYR A 464 -6.20 32.53 -27.00
C TYR A 464 -5.17 33.35 -26.25
N ASN A 465 -5.12 34.65 -26.49
CA ASN A 465 -4.27 35.57 -25.78
C ASN A 465 -5.03 36.10 -24.54
N ILE A 466 -4.52 35.77 -23.36
CA ILE A 466 -5.18 36.06 -22.06
C ILE A 466 -5.25 37.58 -21.81
N ASN A 467 -4.21 38.33 -22.18
CA ASN A 467 -4.11 39.77 -21.87
C ASN A 467 -5.11 40.63 -22.65
N ASN A 468 -5.21 40.41 -23.95
CA ASN A 468 -6.10 41.18 -24.81
C ASN A 468 -7.42 40.48 -25.10
N LYS A 469 -7.61 39.26 -24.54
CA LYS A 469 -8.79 38.40 -24.73
C LYS A 469 -9.11 38.11 -26.19
N LYS A 470 -8.12 38.17 -27.08
CA LYS A 470 -8.26 37.87 -28.49
C LYS A 470 -8.01 36.41 -28.76
N PHE A 471 -8.78 35.89 -29.70
CA PHE A 471 -8.73 34.54 -30.20
C PHE A 471 -8.44 34.56 -31.70
N SER A 472 -7.44 33.82 -32.14
CA SER A 472 -7.05 33.79 -33.53
C SER A 472 -6.58 32.39 -33.95
N PRO A 473 -6.80 32.00 -35.23
CA PRO A 473 -6.23 30.80 -35.75
C PRO A 473 -4.69 30.96 -35.87
N ILE A 474 -3.97 29.88 -35.66
CA ILE A 474 -2.54 29.86 -35.90
C ILE A 474 -2.33 29.83 -37.44
N LYS A 475 -1.51 30.76 -37.94
CA LYS A 475 -1.20 30.88 -39.34
C LYS A 475 -0.37 29.70 -39.82
N ASN A 476 -0.69 29.23 -41.03
CA ASN A 476 -0.05 28.10 -41.67
C ASN A 476 0.19 28.49 -43.14
N ASP A 477 1.39 28.96 -43.42
CA ASP A 477 1.75 29.45 -44.76
C ASP A 477 1.82 28.34 -45.82
N ASN A 478 1.85 27.06 -45.42
CA ASN A 478 1.97 25.90 -46.28
C ASN A 478 0.68 25.09 -46.48
N ASN A 479 -0.48 25.60 -46.09
CA ASN A 479 -1.80 24.97 -46.26
C ASN A 479 -1.93 23.56 -45.65
N TYR A 480 -1.17 23.24 -44.59
CA TYR A 480 -1.34 21.99 -43.86
C TYR A 480 -2.66 21.99 -43.08
N GLN A 481 -3.48 20.97 -43.27
CA GLN A 481 -4.61 20.75 -42.37
C GLN A 481 -4.08 20.21 -41.01
N LEU A 482 -4.05 21.06 -40.01
CA LEU A 482 -3.59 20.70 -38.68
C LEU A 482 -4.75 20.14 -37.85
N GLN A 483 -4.93 18.84 -37.94
CA GLN A 483 -5.69 18.11 -36.89
C GLN A 483 -4.72 17.70 -35.77
N ALA A 484 -4.16 18.69 -35.07
CA ALA A 484 -3.18 18.41 -34.03
C ALA A 484 -3.82 17.59 -32.90
N SER A 485 -3.21 16.46 -32.57
CA SER A 485 -3.69 15.52 -31.56
C SER A 485 -3.07 15.75 -30.17
N VAL A 486 -1.84 16.27 -30.12
CA VAL A 486 -1.11 16.53 -28.86
C VAL A 486 -0.23 17.78 -29.01
N ILE A 487 -0.14 18.56 -27.92
CA ILE A 487 0.92 19.57 -27.75
C ILE A 487 1.81 19.15 -26.60
N ALA A 488 3.11 19.14 -26.82
CA ALA A 488 4.12 19.08 -25.79
C ALA A 488 4.71 20.47 -25.57
N TYR A 489 4.90 20.83 -24.30
CA TYR A 489 5.52 22.08 -23.90
C TYR A 489 6.78 21.78 -23.10
N CYS A 490 7.87 22.31 -23.55
CA CYS A 490 9.14 22.23 -22.85
C CYS A 490 9.78 23.59 -22.73
N ASP A 491 10.07 23.93 -21.49
CA ASP A 491 10.93 25.03 -21.04
C ASP A 491 10.80 26.33 -21.83
N LYS A 492 9.69 27.07 -21.64
CA LYS A 492 9.41 28.44 -22.13
C LYS A 492 9.79 28.77 -23.61
N LYS A 493 10.48 27.88 -24.32
CA LYS A 493 11.06 28.15 -25.64
C LYS A 493 10.47 27.32 -26.78
N ILE A 494 10.02 26.11 -26.54
CA ILE A 494 9.62 25.18 -27.59
C ILE A 494 8.21 24.68 -27.35
N SER A 495 7.31 24.97 -28.24
CA SER A 495 5.95 24.41 -28.29
C SER A 495 5.85 23.56 -29.53
N LEU A 496 5.51 22.30 -29.36
CA LEU A 496 5.42 21.32 -30.41
C LEU A 496 3.98 20.89 -30.60
N ALA A 497 3.54 20.80 -31.85
CA ALA A 497 2.25 20.23 -32.21
C ALA A 497 2.49 19.04 -33.13
N MET A 498 1.77 17.93 -32.96
CA MET A 498 1.85 16.79 -33.84
C MET A 498 0.54 16.52 -34.58
N ASN A 499 0.66 16.09 -35.80
CA ASN A 499 -0.45 15.68 -36.65
C ASN A 499 -0.04 14.41 -37.43
N GLY A 500 -0.61 13.26 -37.02
CA GLY A 500 -0.26 11.97 -37.65
C GLY A 500 1.23 11.65 -37.50
N ASN A 501 1.95 11.68 -38.61
CA ASN A 501 3.41 11.42 -38.69
C ASN A 501 4.27 12.69 -38.73
N LYS A 502 3.69 13.88 -38.51
CA LYS A 502 4.39 15.17 -38.62
C LYS A 502 4.50 15.86 -37.28
N VAL A 503 5.63 16.49 -37.02
CA VAL A 503 5.85 17.35 -35.85
C VAL A 503 6.15 18.77 -36.31
N PHE A 504 5.42 19.72 -35.75
CA PHE A 504 5.52 21.13 -36.03
C PHE A 504 6.04 21.88 -34.82
N ARG A 505 6.88 22.88 -35.02
CA ARG A 505 7.25 23.87 -34.01
C ARG A 505 6.28 25.04 -34.10
N ILE A 506 5.77 25.45 -32.94
CA ILE A 506 4.97 26.67 -32.82
C ILE A 506 5.90 27.84 -32.55
N ILE A 507 5.87 28.85 -33.42
CA ILE A 507 6.66 30.08 -33.29
C ILE A 507 5.83 31.08 -32.47
N ASN A 508 6.15 31.20 -31.18
CA ASN A 508 5.39 32.02 -30.25
C ASN A 508 5.35 33.52 -30.59
N LYS A 509 6.29 34.02 -31.40
CA LYS A 509 6.41 35.46 -31.69
C LYS A 509 5.32 35.95 -32.65
N ASN A 510 4.95 35.17 -33.64
CA ASN A 510 4.00 35.54 -34.70
C ASN A 510 2.79 34.58 -34.79
N ASP A 511 2.66 33.62 -33.85
CA ASP A 511 1.62 32.60 -33.86
C ASP A 511 1.54 31.85 -35.20
N SER A 512 2.71 31.43 -35.70
CA SER A 512 2.87 30.58 -36.90
C SER A 512 3.43 29.22 -36.49
N ILE A 513 3.44 28.30 -37.44
CA ILE A 513 3.99 26.97 -37.30
C ILE A 513 4.97 26.66 -38.43
N ASP A 514 6.04 25.95 -38.10
CA ASP A 514 6.97 25.37 -39.06
C ASP A 514 7.01 23.86 -38.90
N LEU A 515 7.08 23.15 -40.01
CA LEU A 515 7.33 21.71 -40.03
C LEU A 515 8.75 21.46 -39.53
N LEU A 516 8.87 20.73 -38.42
CA LEU A 516 10.17 20.40 -37.85
C LEU A 516 10.73 19.11 -38.47
N PHE A 517 9.92 18.07 -38.50
CA PHE A 517 10.23 16.81 -39.17
C PHE A 517 8.96 16.00 -39.47
N GLN A 518 9.11 15.00 -40.35
CA GLN A 518 8.09 14.04 -40.73
C GLN A 518 8.67 12.64 -40.68
N LEU A 519 7.94 11.69 -40.10
CA LEU A 519 8.24 10.26 -40.13
C LEU A 519 7.60 9.60 -41.36
N ASP A 520 7.89 8.32 -41.55
CA ASP A 520 7.31 7.55 -42.64
C ASP A 520 5.76 7.55 -42.55
N GLU A 521 5.09 7.44 -43.73
CA GLU A 521 3.62 7.51 -43.81
C GLU A 521 2.89 6.41 -43.01
N LYS A 522 3.58 5.31 -42.71
CA LYS A 522 3.05 4.19 -41.94
C LYS A 522 3.12 4.40 -40.42
N GLU A 523 3.89 5.39 -39.98
CA GLU A 523 4.07 5.67 -38.56
C GLU A 523 3.12 6.77 -38.06
N VAL A 524 2.47 6.51 -36.94
CA VAL A 524 1.64 7.49 -36.27
C VAL A 524 2.29 7.85 -34.94
N ILE A 525 2.51 9.14 -34.73
CA ILE A 525 3.06 9.67 -33.48
C ILE A 525 1.94 9.67 -32.44
N SER A 526 2.17 8.99 -31.33
CA SER A 526 1.23 8.90 -30.19
C SER A 526 1.64 9.75 -28.99
N ALA A 527 2.92 10.03 -28.86
CA ALA A 527 3.49 10.83 -27.77
C ALA A 527 4.69 11.63 -28.26
N ILE A 528 4.91 12.79 -27.63
CA ILE A 528 6.06 13.65 -27.88
C ILE A 528 6.47 14.31 -26.58
N ASP A 529 7.77 14.38 -26.34
CA ASP A 529 8.36 15.06 -25.19
C ASP A 529 9.74 15.62 -25.57
N TYR A 530 10.25 16.55 -24.77
CA TYR A 530 11.55 17.19 -24.95
C TYR A 530 12.42 17.02 -23.72
N ASP A 531 13.67 16.65 -23.85
CA ASP A 531 14.56 16.36 -22.73
C ASP A 531 15.11 17.61 -22.00
N GLY A 532 14.74 18.80 -22.47
CA GLY A 532 15.21 20.08 -21.91
C GLY A 532 16.60 20.50 -22.41
N ILE A 533 17.27 19.71 -23.23
CA ILE A 533 18.62 19.96 -23.75
C ILE A 533 18.59 20.16 -25.26
N ASN A 534 18.41 19.08 -26.02
CA ASN A 534 18.42 19.11 -27.48
C ASN A 534 17.66 17.97 -28.16
N LYS A 535 17.01 17.06 -27.41
CA LYS A 535 16.33 15.92 -27.99
C LYS A 535 14.81 16.00 -27.83
N ILE A 536 14.14 15.82 -28.95
CA ILE A 536 12.70 15.65 -29.02
C ILE A 536 12.41 14.16 -29.12
N TRP A 537 11.87 13.58 -28.07
CA TRP A 537 11.47 12.18 -28.03
C TRP A 537 10.09 11.99 -28.63
N VAL A 538 9.95 10.98 -29.47
CA VAL A 538 8.67 10.62 -30.09
C VAL A 538 8.35 9.16 -29.84
N GLY A 539 7.14 8.90 -29.36
CA GLY A 539 6.56 7.56 -29.31
C GLY A 539 5.66 7.36 -30.53
N THR A 540 5.84 6.25 -31.24
CA THR A 540 5.08 5.90 -32.44
C THR A 540 4.35 4.58 -32.28
N THR A 541 3.52 4.22 -33.24
CA THR A 541 2.85 2.92 -33.27
C THR A 541 3.80 1.74 -33.43
N THR A 542 5.04 1.97 -33.89
CA THR A 542 6.03 0.92 -34.14
C THR A 542 7.18 0.93 -33.14
N GLY A 543 7.32 1.97 -32.32
CA GLY A 543 8.39 2.08 -31.34
C GLY A 543 8.61 3.49 -30.81
N MET A 544 9.84 3.77 -30.39
CA MET A 544 10.26 5.06 -29.84
C MET A 544 11.56 5.51 -30.51
N GLY A 545 11.63 6.79 -30.84
CA GLY A 545 12.83 7.43 -31.39
C GLY A 545 13.06 8.83 -30.83
N TYR A 546 14.10 9.49 -31.25
CA TYR A 546 14.34 10.88 -30.94
C TYR A 546 14.88 11.65 -32.16
N TYR A 547 14.59 12.93 -32.18
CA TYR A 547 15.13 13.90 -33.13
C TYR A 547 16.13 14.78 -32.37
N ASP A 548 17.38 14.86 -32.86
CA ASP A 548 18.39 15.77 -32.34
C ASP A 548 18.21 17.16 -32.96
N GLU A 549 17.90 18.14 -32.10
CA GLU A 549 17.86 19.53 -32.50
C GLU A 549 19.29 20.08 -32.53
N VAL A 550 19.90 20.10 -33.69
CA VAL A 550 21.18 20.79 -33.89
C VAL A 550 20.90 22.28 -33.86
N ILE A 551 21.33 22.94 -32.77
CA ILE A 551 21.23 24.40 -32.58
C ILE A 551 22.27 25.08 -33.47
#